data_d59a0700703074819322fb0a09c314af
#
_entry.id   d59a0700703074819322fb0a09c314af
#
_cell.length_a   1.000
_cell.length_b   1.000
_cell.length_c   1.000
_cell.angle_alpha   90.00
_cell.angle_beta   90.00
_cell.angle_gamma   90.00
#
_symmetry.space_group_name_H-M   'P 1'
#
loop_
_entity.id
_entity.type
_entity.pdbx_description
1 polymer ?
#
loop_
_entity_poly.entity_id
_entity_poly.type
_entity_poly.pdbx_seq_one_letter_code
_entity_poly.pdbx_strand_id
1 'polypeptide(L)'
;MLRQVRELSLVALVVAGCAKKEEAPVPTPAPKAAAASPMENETYVVAIQSAGAWKAGTEGSATVRITAKPPLHVNPEYPVSFKPEGSEAVGFAKEKLPLTASTKTPCAAKAEDTCVAEFPLAATPEKVGAGKLAGVLAFSVCSEEKCLIEKVPVTLAINAE
;
A
#
# COMPACT_ATOMS: atom_id res chain seq x y z
N MET A 1 26.37 56.68 -61.03
CA MET A 1 26.36 57.79 -60.06
C MET A 1 26.32 57.17 -58.69
N LEU A 2 27.42 57.15 -58.08
CA LEU A 2 27.93 57.83 -56.88
C LEU A 2 27.19 57.51 -55.63
N ARG A 3 27.97 56.81 -54.79
CA ARG A 3 28.31 57.14 -53.37
C ARG A 3 27.14 56.95 -52.40
N GLN A 4 27.30 56.36 -51.23
CA GLN A 4 28.34 56.51 -50.20
C GLN A 4 28.38 55.32 -49.27
N VAL A 5 29.57 54.97 -48.91
CA VAL A 5 29.98 54.11 -47.80
C VAL A 5 29.72 54.89 -46.50
N ARG A 6 29.21 54.24 -45.50
CA ARG A 6 29.37 54.67 -44.11
C ARG A 6 29.53 53.45 -43.21
N GLU A 7 30.76 53.25 -42.84
CA GLU A 7 31.13 52.42 -41.71
C GLU A 7 30.55 53.02 -40.41
N LEU A 8 30.06 52.19 -39.52
CA LEU A 8 30.05 52.52 -38.10
C LEU A 8 30.18 51.23 -37.26
N SER A 9 31.37 51.07 -36.76
CA SER A 9 31.80 50.66 -35.42
C SER A 9 31.02 49.54 -34.71
N LEU A 10 31.73 48.41 -34.60
CA LEU A 10 31.56 47.40 -33.61
C LEU A 10 31.56 47.96 -32.17
N VAL A 11 30.56 47.69 -31.40
CA VAL A 11 30.66 47.64 -29.94
C VAL A 11 30.29 46.23 -29.52
N ALA A 12 31.30 45.45 -29.20
CA ALA A 12 31.13 44.13 -28.60
C ALA A 12 30.81 44.33 -27.09
N LEU A 13 29.54 44.13 -26.73
CA LEU A 13 29.15 43.99 -25.32
C LEU A 13 29.28 42.49 -24.94
N VAL A 14 30.36 42.18 -24.24
CA VAL A 14 30.52 40.90 -23.59
C VAL A 14 29.64 40.88 -22.33
N VAL A 15 28.46 40.31 -22.43
CA VAL A 15 27.65 40.00 -21.25
C VAL A 15 28.11 38.66 -20.70
N ALA A 16 28.93 38.73 -19.66
CA ALA A 16 29.24 37.56 -18.84
C ALA A 16 27.94 37.05 -18.14
N GLY A 17 27.25 36.16 -18.80
CA GLY A 17 26.13 35.44 -18.22
C GLY A 17 26.64 34.42 -17.20
N CYS A 18 26.49 34.72 -15.89
CA CYS A 18 26.55 33.70 -14.88
C CYS A 18 25.49 32.64 -15.16
N ALA A 19 25.89 31.51 -15.74
CA ALA A 19 25.06 30.34 -15.84
C ALA A 19 24.75 29.84 -14.41
N LYS A 20 23.55 30.19 -13.92
CA LYS A 20 22.97 29.54 -12.76
C LYS A 20 22.79 28.08 -13.14
N LYS A 21 23.62 27.20 -12.57
CA LYS A 21 23.48 25.77 -12.67
C LYS A 21 22.13 25.42 -12.04
N GLU A 22 21.16 25.12 -12.89
CA GLU A 22 19.85 24.61 -12.51
C GLU A 22 20.08 23.24 -11.88
N GLU A 23 20.03 23.22 -10.57
CA GLU A 23 20.11 22.01 -9.75
C GLU A 23 18.89 21.17 -10.10
N ALA A 24 19.13 20.00 -10.74
CA ALA A 24 18.08 19.07 -11.06
C ALA A 24 17.26 18.74 -9.79
N PRO A 25 15.92 18.71 -9.85
CA PRO A 25 15.10 18.42 -8.69
C PRO A 25 15.50 17.06 -8.12
N VAL A 26 15.98 17.09 -6.87
CA VAL A 26 16.26 15.88 -6.09
C VAL A 26 14.96 15.07 -6.07
N PRO A 27 14.97 13.79 -6.51
CA PRO A 27 13.76 12.97 -6.47
C PRO A 27 13.27 12.91 -5.02
N THR A 28 12.09 13.47 -4.78
CA THR A 28 11.38 13.36 -3.51
C THR A 28 11.22 11.87 -3.21
N PRO A 29 11.68 11.35 -2.07
CA PRO A 29 11.50 9.95 -1.74
C PRO A 29 10.00 9.63 -1.77
N ALA A 30 9.64 8.58 -2.51
CA ALA A 30 8.26 8.10 -2.58
C ALA A 30 7.73 7.90 -1.14
N PRO A 31 6.48 8.29 -0.85
CA PRO A 31 5.89 8.13 0.47
C PRO A 31 6.01 6.66 0.88
N LYS A 32 6.71 6.42 1.98
CA LYS A 32 6.86 5.08 2.55
C LYS A 32 5.46 4.57 2.86
N ALA A 33 5.08 3.43 2.25
CA ALA A 33 3.79 2.81 2.48
C ALA A 33 3.50 2.74 3.98
N ALA A 34 2.35 3.27 4.42
CA ALA A 34 1.95 3.20 5.81
C ALA A 34 1.70 1.73 6.16
N ALA A 35 2.33 1.26 7.22
CA ALA A 35 2.14 -0.08 7.76
C ALA A 35 1.62 0.05 9.20
N ALA A 36 0.66 -0.77 9.55
CA ALA A 36 0.22 -0.91 10.94
C ALA A 36 1.17 -1.86 11.69
N SER A 37 1.17 -1.75 13.02
CA SER A 37 1.84 -2.75 13.83
C SER A 37 1.19 -4.12 13.60
N PRO A 38 1.98 -5.17 13.31
CA PRO A 38 1.42 -6.49 13.14
C PRO A 38 0.77 -6.98 14.44
N MET A 39 -0.34 -7.69 14.31
CA MET A 39 -0.95 -8.42 15.42
C MET A 39 -0.39 -9.84 15.41
N GLU A 40 0.18 -10.24 16.52
CA GLU A 40 0.87 -11.52 16.68
C GLU A 40 0.42 -12.25 17.93
N ASN A 41 0.24 -13.56 17.81
CA ASN A 41 0.03 -14.48 18.92
C ASN A 41 0.86 -15.77 18.72
N GLU A 42 0.59 -16.81 19.46
CA GLU A 42 1.32 -18.08 19.37
C GLU A 42 1.05 -18.85 18.07
N THR A 43 -0.05 -18.58 17.38
CA THR A 43 -0.54 -19.36 16.23
C THR A 43 -0.37 -18.67 14.89
N TYR A 44 -0.37 -17.32 14.85
CA TYR A 44 -0.25 -16.56 13.61
C TYR A 44 0.30 -15.14 13.83
N VAL A 45 0.64 -14.51 12.71
CA VAL A 45 0.88 -13.06 12.59
C VAL A 45 -0.05 -12.52 11.52
N VAL A 46 -0.75 -11.43 11.81
CA VAL A 46 -1.54 -10.64 10.84
C VAL A 46 -0.92 -9.27 10.70
N ALA A 47 -0.63 -8.87 9.48
CA ALA A 47 -0.16 -7.53 9.14
C ALA A 47 -1.05 -6.91 8.07
N ILE A 48 -1.23 -5.60 8.12
CA ILE A 48 -1.90 -4.83 7.07
C ILE A 48 -1.02 -3.64 6.67
N GLN A 49 -0.90 -3.39 5.39
CA GLN A 49 -0.10 -2.30 4.84
C GLN A 49 -0.74 -1.70 3.59
N SER A 50 -0.46 -0.45 3.29
CA SER A 50 -0.86 0.17 2.02
C SER A 50 -0.12 -0.50 0.87
N ALA A 51 -0.86 -0.83 -0.20
CA ALA A 51 -0.26 -1.36 -1.42
C ALA A 51 0.23 -0.24 -2.37
N GLY A 52 -0.14 1.02 -2.10
CA GLY A 52 0.24 2.20 -2.89
C GLY A 52 -0.23 3.49 -2.23
N ALA A 53 -0.14 4.60 -2.98
CA ALA A 53 -0.67 5.88 -2.57
C ALA A 53 -2.21 5.86 -2.55
N TRP A 54 -2.81 6.61 -1.63
CA TRP A 54 -4.24 6.77 -1.52
C TRP A 54 -4.67 8.10 -2.16
N LYS A 55 -5.76 8.08 -2.92
CA LYS A 55 -6.35 9.29 -3.54
C LYS A 55 -7.80 9.41 -3.14
N ALA A 56 -8.21 10.61 -2.72
CA ALA A 56 -9.60 10.87 -2.35
C ALA A 56 -10.55 10.58 -3.51
N GLY A 57 -11.66 9.92 -3.22
CA GLY A 57 -12.66 9.54 -4.21
C GLY A 57 -12.24 8.44 -5.20
N THR A 58 -11.05 7.85 -5.04
CA THR A 58 -10.55 6.77 -5.90
C THR A 58 -10.31 5.52 -5.08
N GLU A 59 -10.75 4.38 -5.58
CA GLU A 59 -10.48 3.10 -4.93
C GLU A 59 -8.97 2.83 -4.90
N GLY A 60 -8.45 2.58 -3.71
CA GLY A 60 -7.10 2.15 -3.43
C GLY A 60 -7.08 0.75 -2.83
N SER A 61 -5.91 0.24 -2.52
CA SER A 61 -5.74 -1.10 -1.97
C SER A 61 -4.78 -1.12 -0.78
N ALA A 62 -5.16 -1.89 0.23
CA ALA A 62 -4.25 -2.39 1.26
C ALA A 62 -3.98 -3.87 1.03
N THR A 63 -2.85 -4.36 1.53
CA THR A 63 -2.54 -5.79 1.56
C THR A 63 -2.65 -6.29 2.99
N VAL A 64 -3.52 -7.26 3.21
CA VAL A 64 -3.61 -8.04 4.44
C VAL A 64 -2.74 -9.28 4.27
N ARG A 65 -1.77 -9.48 5.14
CA ARG A 65 -0.89 -10.65 5.16
C ARG A 65 -1.15 -11.48 6.39
N ILE A 66 -1.45 -12.76 6.20
CA ILE A 66 -1.61 -13.75 7.26
C ILE A 66 -0.44 -14.71 7.18
N THR A 67 0.30 -14.86 8.27
CA THR A 67 1.39 -15.83 8.43
C THR A 67 1.03 -16.79 9.54
N ALA A 68 0.80 -18.05 9.20
CA ALA A 68 0.60 -19.11 10.18
C ALA A 68 1.95 -19.54 10.76
N LYS A 69 1.98 -19.83 12.06
CA LYS A 69 3.18 -20.35 12.74
C LYS A 69 3.14 -21.88 12.79
N PRO A 70 4.26 -22.56 12.49
CA PRO A 70 4.31 -24.03 12.56
C PRO A 70 3.84 -24.57 13.90
N PRO A 71 3.11 -25.69 13.95
CA PRO A 71 2.78 -26.59 12.82
C PRO A 71 1.52 -26.19 12.05
N LEU A 72 1.01 -24.95 12.22
CA LEU A 72 -0.23 -24.50 11.59
C LEU A 72 0.04 -23.98 10.15
N HIS A 73 -1.01 -24.00 9.34
CA HIS A 73 -1.07 -23.39 8.01
C HIS A 73 -2.36 -22.58 7.84
N VAL A 74 -2.37 -21.64 6.91
CA VAL A 74 -3.58 -20.87 6.55
C VAL A 74 -4.51 -21.80 5.78
N ASN A 75 -5.76 -21.94 6.24
CA ASN A 75 -6.74 -22.78 5.56
C ASN A 75 -7.25 -22.13 4.27
N PRO A 76 -6.95 -22.67 3.09
CA PRO A 76 -7.38 -22.10 1.82
C PRO A 76 -8.88 -22.30 1.51
N GLU A 77 -9.54 -23.23 2.18
CA GLU A 77 -10.96 -23.55 1.97
C GLU A 77 -11.89 -22.69 2.84
N TYR A 78 -11.39 -22.14 3.93
CA TYR A 78 -12.16 -21.23 4.78
C TYR A 78 -12.25 -19.86 4.12
N PRO A 79 -13.46 -19.29 3.97
CA PRO A 79 -13.61 -17.96 3.35
C PRO A 79 -13.03 -16.87 4.22
N VAL A 80 -11.91 -16.30 3.78
CA VAL A 80 -11.36 -15.11 4.43
C VAL A 80 -12.24 -13.92 4.13
N SER A 81 -12.58 -13.14 5.14
CA SER A 81 -13.44 -11.96 4.96
C SER A 81 -13.05 -10.82 5.89
N PHE A 82 -13.30 -9.61 5.42
CA PHE A 82 -13.13 -8.39 6.19
C PHE A 82 -14.49 -7.71 6.40
N LYS A 83 -14.81 -7.39 7.65
CA LYS A 83 -15.97 -6.60 8.02
C LYS A 83 -15.49 -5.21 8.46
N PRO A 84 -15.77 -4.14 7.68
CA PRO A 84 -15.44 -2.77 8.09
C PRO A 84 -16.11 -2.43 9.43
N GLU A 85 -15.33 -1.89 10.37
CA GLU A 85 -15.82 -1.49 11.68
C GLU A 85 -14.88 -0.46 12.30
N GLY A 86 -15.39 0.73 12.63
CA GLY A 86 -14.58 1.82 13.19
C GLY A 86 -13.65 2.52 12.20
N SER A 87 -13.89 2.40 10.89
CA SER A 87 -13.18 3.17 9.87
C SER A 87 -13.57 4.64 9.91
N GLU A 88 -12.63 5.53 9.54
CA GLU A 88 -12.82 6.98 9.54
C GLU A 88 -12.36 7.56 8.20
N ALA A 89 -13.22 8.31 7.53
CA ALA A 89 -12.98 8.90 6.21
C ALA A 89 -12.61 7.88 5.13
N VAL A 90 -13.09 6.65 5.25
CA VAL A 90 -12.84 5.53 4.33
C VAL A 90 -14.13 4.75 4.13
N GLY A 91 -14.56 4.64 2.88
CA GLY A 91 -15.70 3.87 2.44
C GLY A 91 -15.32 2.49 1.88
N PHE A 92 -16.27 1.57 1.89
CA PHE A 92 -16.14 0.22 1.36
C PHE A 92 -17.35 -0.13 0.50
N ALA A 93 -17.14 -0.98 -0.49
CA ALA A 93 -18.20 -1.38 -1.43
C ALA A 93 -19.32 -2.20 -0.76
N LYS A 94 -19.03 -2.89 0.35
CA LYS A 94 -19.96 -3.76 1.07
C LYS A 94 -19.68 -3.74 2.57
N GLU A 95 -20.70 -4.10 3.36
CA GLU A 95 -20.56 -4.29 4.83
C GLU A 95 -19.67 -5.47 5.23
N LYS A 96 -19.52 -6.45 4.34
CA LYS A 96 -18.62 -7.58 4.49
C LYS A 96 -17.97 -7.90 3.15
N LEU A 97 -16.65 -7.86 3.09
CA LEU A 97 -15.88 -8.12 1.88
C LEU A 97 -15.29 -9.53 1.96
N PRO A 98 -15.66 -10.43 1.05
CA PRO A 98 -14.91 -11.66 0.86
C PRO A 98 -13.54 -11.33 0.27
N LEU A 99 -12.48 -11.92 0.81
CA LEU A 99 -11.10 -11.70 0.34
C LEU A 99 -10.59 -12.97 -0.34
N THR A 100 -9.97 -12.80 -1.51
CA THR A 100 -9.31 -13.87 -2.24
C THR A 100 -7.81 -13.67 -2.18
N ALA A 101 -7.06 -14.71 -1.86
CA ALA A 101 -5.61 -14.62 -1.80
C ALA A 101 -5.02 -14.30 -3.17
N SER A 102 -4.22 -13.25 -3.25
CA SER A 102 -3.43 -12.88 -4.43
C SER A 102 -2.10 -13.64 -4.48
N THR A 103 -1.56 -13.96 -3.31
CA THR A 103 -0.28 -14.67 -3.16
C THR A 103 -0.41 -15.72 -2.07
N LYS A 104 0.18 -16.90 -2.31
CA LYS A 104 0.28 -17.99 -1.33
C LYS A 104 1.73 -18.49 -1.31
N THR A 105 2.31 -18.58 -0.13
CA THR A 105 3.65 -19.12 0.07
C THR A 105 3.54 -20.46 0.80
N PRO A 106 4.08 -21.56 0.22
CA PRO A 106 4.09 -22.86 0.84
C PRO A 106 4.81 -22.89 2.19
N CYS A 107 4.45 -23.86 3.02
CA CYS A 107 5.18 -24.17 4.24
C CYS A 107 6.47 -24.91 3.91
N ALA A 108 7.56 -24.59 4.65
CA ALA A 108 8.83 -25.28 4.45
C ALA A 108 8.77 -26.77 4.79
N ALA A 109 7.93 -27.15 5.77
CA ALA A 109 7.80 -28.56 6.20
C ALA A 109 6.83 -29.36 5.31
N LYS A 110 5.90 -28.68 4.61
CA LYS A 110 4.82 -29.32 3.83
C LYS A 110 4.39 -28.39 2.70
N ALA A 111 4.86 -28.70 1.48
CA ALA A 111 4.72 -27.79 0.33
C ALA A 111 3.27 -27.59 -0.16
N GLU A 112 2.36 -28.52 0.13
CA GLU A 112 0.94 -28.42 -0.15
C GLU A 112 0.20 -27.43 0.79
N ASP A 113 0.75 -27.18 1.98
CA ASP A 113 0.17 -26.26 2.94
C ASP A 113 0.63 -24.83 2.68
N THR A 114 -0.25 -23.86 2.93
CA THR A 114 0.04 -22.43 2.78
C THR A 114 0.42 -21.82 4.14
N CYS A 115 1.68 -21.46 4.33
CA CYS A 115 2.11 -20.78 5.53
C CYS A 115 1.90 -19.27 5.51
N VAL A 116 1.98 -18.65 4.34
CA VAL A 116 1.72 -17.21 4.19
C VAL A 116 0.72 -17.00 3.06
N ALA A 117 -0.30 -16.18 3.33
CA ALA A 117 -1.26 -15.76 2.31
C ALA A 117 -1.43 -14.23 2.36
N GLU A 118 -1.53 -13.61 1.19
CA GLU A 118 -1.76 -12.18 1.04
C GLU A 118 -3.09 -11.93 0.33
N PHE A 119 -3.85 -10.98 0.86
CA PHE A 119 -5.20 -10.66 0.43
C PHE A 119 -5.29 -9.16 0.13
N PRO A 120 -5.65 -8.76 -1.10
CA PRO A 120 -5.94 -7.36 -1.40
C PRO A 120 -7.27 -6.96 -0.74
N LEU A 121 -7.26 -5.79 -0.11
CA LEU A 121 -8.42 -5.17 0.52
C LEU A 121 -8.65 -3.81 -0.12
N ALA A 122 -9.68 -3.70 -0.95
CA ALA A 122 -10.07 -2.47 -1.60
C ALA A 122 -10.84 -1.54 -0.65
N ALA A 123 -10.53 -0.25 -0.70
CA ALA A 123 -11.21 0.80 0.05
C ALA A 123 -11.08 2.15 -0.66
N THR A 124 -12.01 3.06 -0.41
CA THR A 124 -12.05 4.38 -1.04
C THR A 124 -11.96 5.47 0.02
N PRO A 125 -10.88 6.26 0.08
CA PRO A 125 -10.84 7.44 0.94
C PRO A 125 -11.91 8.45 0.50
N GLU A 126 -12.70 8.97 1.44
CA GLU A 126 -13.81 9.87 1.15
C GLU A 126 -13.35 11.32 0.95
N LYS A 127 -12.20 11.68 1.50
CA LYS A 127 -11.62 13.02 1.46
C LYS A 127 -10.10 13.00 1.52
N VAL A 128 -9.48 14.11 1.11
CA VAL A 128 -8.03 14.35 1.27
C VAL A 128 -7.67 14.45 2.76
N GLY A 129 -6.50 13.96 3.10
CA GLY A 129 -5.91 14.00 4.44
C GLY A 129 -5.92 12.65 5.15
N ALA A 130 -5.78 12.71 6.46
CA ALA A 130 -5.71 11.53 7.30
C ALA A 130 -7.03 10.76 7.35
N GLY A 131 -6.91 9.45 7.26
CA GLY A 131 -8.01 8.50 7.39
C GLY A 131 -7.57 7.24 8.14
N LYS A 132 -8.54 6.41 8.48
CA LYS A 132 -8.32 5.16 9.16
C LYS A 132 -9.15 4.05 8.52
N LEU A 133 -8.49 3.06 7.95
CA LEU A 133 -9.09 1.80 7.55
C LEU A 133 -9.09 0.88 8.77
N ALA A 134 -10.24 0.44 9.24
CA ALA A 134 -10.37 -0.44 10.40
C ALA A 134 -11.50 -1.44 10.21
N GLY A 135 -11.37 -2.60 10.81
CA GLY A 135 -12.39 -3.65 10.76
C GLY A 135 -11.93 -4.95 11.38
N VAL A 136 -12.74 -5.98 11.23
CA VAL A 136 -12.49 -7.32 11.73
C VAL A 136 -12.20 -8.26 10.56
N LEU A 137 -11.02 -8.87 10.59
CA LEU A 137 -10.59 -9.91 9.66
C LEU A 137 -11.00 -11.27 10.23
N ALA A 138 -11.74 -12.08 9.45
CA ALA A 138 -12.07 -13.45 9.79
C ALA A 138 -11.32 -14.40 8.86
N PHE A 139 -10.64 -15.40 9.40
CA PHE A 139 -9.86 -16.41 8.68
C PHE A 139 -9.75 -17.70 9.51
N SER A 140 -9.08 -18.71 8.99
CA SER A 140 -8.81 -19.94 9.71
C SER A 140 -7.36 -20.38 9.52
N VAL A 141 -6.76 -20.88 10.61
CA VAL A 141 -5.48 -21.61 10.58
C VAL A 141 -5.72 -23.03 11.09
N CYS A 142 -5.11 -24.00 10.42
CA CYS A 142 -5.33 -25.43 10.70
C CYS A 142 -4.02 -26.14 10.99
N SER A 143 -4.09 -27.13 11.87
CA SER A 143 -3.14 -28.25 11.93
C SER A 143 -3.73 -29.45 11.23
N GLU A 144 -3.05 -30.61 11.28
CA GLU A 144 -3.59 -31.88 10.77
C GLU A 144 -4.82 -32.35 11.55
N GLU A 145 -4.99 -31.91 12.81
CA GLU A 145 -6.03 -32.40 13.70
C GLU A 145 -7.22 -31.44 13.82
N LYS A 146 -6.99 -30.13 13.72
CA LYS A 146 -8.01 -29.12 13.98
C LYS A 146 -7.78 -27.80 13.23
N CYS A 147 -8.88 -27.09 12.99
CA CYS A 147 -8.88 -25.71 12.50
C CYS A 147 -9.33 -24.76 13.59
N LEU A 148 -8.65 -23.62 13.65
CA LEU A 148 -8.99 -22.49 14.52
C LEU A 148 -9.58 -21.39 13.63
N ILE A 149 -10.81 -20.98 13.92
CA ILE A 149 -11.46 -19.84 13.27
C ILE A 149 -11.18 -18.60 14.10
N GLU A 150 -10.53 -17.63 13.48
CA GLU A 150 -10.06 -16.42 14.13
C GLU A 150 -10.81 -15.19 13.64
N LYS A 151 -11.01 -14.22 14.54
CA LYS A 151 -11.57 -12.90 14.24
C LYS A 151 -10.67 -11.87 14.87
N VAL A 152 -9.96 -11.11 14.02
CA VAL A 152 -8.86 -10.25 14.46
C VAL A 152 -9.17 -8.82 14.05
N PRO A 153 -9.18 -7.84 14.97
CA PRO A 153 -9.26 -6.44 14.59
C PRO A 153 -7.99 -6.03 13.87
N VAL A 154 -8.14 -5.35 12.76
CA VAL A 154 -7.02 -4.77 12.01
C VAL A 154 -7.27 -3.30 11.76
N THR A 155 -6.20 -2.50 11.78
CA THR A 155 -6.27 -1.06 11.58
C THR A 155 -5.07 -0.58 10.79
N LEU A 156 -5.30 0.31 9.83
CA LEU A 156 -4.27 0.94 9.03
C LEU A 156 -4.57 2.45 8.96
N ALA A 157 -3.63 3.27 9.40
CA ALA A 157 -3.67 4.70 9.15
C ALA A 157 -3.33 4.95 7.68
N ILE A 158 -4.11 5.80 7.01
CA ILE A 158 -3.86 6.21 5.63
C ILE A 158 -3.78 7.74 5.55
N ASN A 159 -3.15 8.24 4.50
CA ASN A 159 -3.19 9.65 4.15
C ASN A 159 -3.51 9.76 2.66
N ALA A 160 -4.66 10.34 2.34
CA ALA A 160 -5.12 10.49 0.96
C ALA A 160 -4.72 11.86 0.39
N GLU A 161 -4.29 11.85 -0.86
CA GLU A 161 -3.99 13.05 -1.65
C GLU A 161 -5.20 13.52 -2.47
#